data_49cce299b63565d5aaf54bd5e52069d0
#
_entry.id   49cce299b63565d5aaf54bd5e52069d0
#
_cell.length_a   1.000
_cell.length_b   1.000
_cell.length_c   1.000
_cell.angle_alpha   90.00
_cell.angle_beta   90.00
_cell.angle_gamma   90.00
#
_symmetry.space_group_name_H-M   'P 1'
#
loop_
_entity.id
_entity.type
_entity.pdbx_description
1 polymer ?
#
loop_
_entity_poly.entity_id
_entity_poly.type
_entity_poly.pdbx_seq_one_letter_code
_entity_poly.pdbx_strand_id
1 'polypeptide(L)'
;MKRLFIIVAAIFAATLAFGQNPLPNDPAVRTGKLDNGMTYYIRHNEKPAQRAEFYLATDVGAFQEDDDQDGLAHFLEHMCFNGTKNFPGKALLEWLQSIGAEFGRNINASTGFEQTQYMLNNIPVVRESIIDSCLLVLHDYSHFVTNDPAEIDAERGVILEERRTRTDASWRLFEKSLPYYYGDTPYSRRTLIGTENQLKTFAYESLTRFYQTWCRPDLQALVVVGDVDIDQVEAKIKSIFSDIPAAENPQPKVLHKIPDNVEPIIGILTDPELTSSSIEVLWKSEPMPKQMMNTDMAFMMSIIKMYVRSIMHERFTDITSTPDAPFLGASFSVSNLCSSCDASMGTVTFKEGDAVNAFTAFMLELEKMKRFGFTEGEVQRAKENIVKRFEQSAEAAATRTNGEFVRPLMNNFYKNTPYMEPETELQLAQMICSQINAGVLSQVAAQLIYDENMVILYNGPEKAGLVNPTEQEILEVLATVKTAEIKANAEESLNEPLISGKLKGSKVIKEQESIYGATEWTLKNGV
;
A
#
# COMPACT_ATOMS: atom_id res chain seq x y z
N MET A 1 -13.56 -14.39 3.81
CA MET A 1 -12.93 -14.10 5.11
C MET A 1 -13.70 -14.58 6.34
N LYS A 2 -15.03 -14.53 6.41
CA LYS A 2 -15.70 -15.23 7.54
C LYS A 2 -15.21 -16.68 7.68
N ARG A 3 -15.04 -17.40 6.57
CA ARG A 3 -14.49 -18.77 6.58
C ARG A 3 -13.01 -18.78 7.03
N LEU A 4 -12.16 -17.90 6.47
CA LEU A 4 -10.75 -17.78 6.84
C LEU A 4 -10.60 -17.34 8.31
N PHE A 5 -11.38 -16.32 8.71
CA PHE A 5 -11.39 -15.82 10.08
C PHE A 5 -11.83 -16.88 11.11
N ILE A 6 -12.91 -17.63 10.79
CA ILE A 6 -13.41 -18.70 11.67
C ILE A 6 -12.40 -19.83 11.78
N ILE A 7 -11.71 -20.21 10.69
CA ILE A 7 -10.73 -21.30 10.70
C ILE A 7 -9.46 -20.89 11.44
N VAL A 8 -8.92 -19.72 11.17
CA VAL A 8 -7.75 -19.21 11.91
C VAL A 8 -8.08 -18.99 13.38
N ALA A 9 -9.24 -18.43 13.70
CA ALA A 9 -9.72 -18.31 15.07
C ALA A 9 -9.91 -19.67 15.75
N ALA A 10 -10.44 -20.68 15.04
CA ALA A 10 -10.64 -22.03 15.57
C ALA A 10 -9.31 -22.79 15.79
N ILE A 11 -8.33 -22.62 14.88
CA ILE A 11 -7.01 -23.26 14.99
C ILE A 11 -6.25 -22.69 16.20
N PHE A 12 -6.32 -21.38 16.41
CA PHE A 12 -5.59 -20.71 17.50
C PHE A 12 -6.37 -20.63 18.82
N ALA A 13 -7.71 -20.68 18.80
CA ALA A 13 -8.49 -20.80 20.03
C ALA A 13 -8.22 -22.08 20.81
N ALA A 14 -7.69 -23.12 20.15
CA ALA A 14 -7.29 -24.37 20.79
C ALA A 14 -5.90 -24.30 21.46
N THR A 15 -5.06 -23.31 21.14
CA THR A 15 -3.65 -23.26 21.58
C THR A 15 -3.27 -22.02 22.37
N LEU A 16 -3.95 -20.88 22.18
CA LEU A 16 -3.71 -19.63 22.91
C LEU A 16 -4.95 -18.77 22.94
N ALA A 17 -5.10 -18.03 24.03
CA ALA A 17 -6.07 -16.94 24.14
C ALA A 17 -5.65 -15.72 23.31
N PHE A 18 -5.46 -15.87 21.99
CA PHE A 18 -5.47 -14.71 21.10
C PHE A 18 -6.92 -14.21 21.09
N GLY A 19 -7.14 -13.19 21.89
CA GLY A 19 -8.39 -12.49 21.98
C GLY A 19 -8.46 -11.37 20.92
N GLN A 20 -9.51 -10.63 20.96
CA GLN A 20 -9.63 -9.34 20.27
C GLN A 20 -8.97 -8.26 21.15
N ASN A 21 -7.76 -8.53 21.68
CA ASN A 21 -7.08 -7.58 22.54
C ASN A 21 -6.48 -6.46 21.70
N PRO A 22 -6.71 -5.20 22.07
CA PRO A 22 -6.05 -4.09 21.41
C PRO A 22 -4.53 -4.19 21.57
N LEU A 23 -3.80 -3.92 20.51
CA LEU A 23 -2.35 -3.87 20.56
C LEU A 23 -1.88 -2.55 21.19
N PRO A 24 -0.73 -2.56 21.90
CA PRO A 24 -0.21 -1.33 22.48
C PRO A 24 0.28 -0.38 21.37
N ASN A 25 -0.06 0.89 21.50
CA ASN A 25 0.51 1.94 20.68
C ASN A 25 1.85 2.39 21.25
N ASP A 26 2.72 2.95 20.39
CA ASP A 26 3.97 3.57 20.79
C ASP A 26 3.70 4.74 21.77
N PRO A 27 4.16 4.67 23.04
CA PRO A 27 3.90 5.69 24.05
C PRO A 27 4.60 7.02 23.75
N ALA A 28 5.58 7.05 22.85
CA ALA A 28 6.22 8.28 22.40
C ALA A 28 5.34 9.11 21.45
N VAL A 29 4.19 8.58 21.02
CA VAL A 29 3.23 9.30 20.19
C VAL A 29 2.13 9.90 21.06
N ARG A 30 2.04 11.21 21.09
CA ARG A 30 0.89 11.93 21.62
C ARG A 30 -0.23 11.90 20.58
N THR A 31 -1.36 11.33 20.93
CA THR A 31 -2.57 11.33 20.10
C THR A 31 -3.76 11.94 20.84
N GLY A 32 -4.65 12.54 20.08
CA GLY A 32 -5.88 13.10 20.63
C GLY A 32 -6.90 13.43 19.54
N LYS A 33 -8.04 13.92 19.99
CA LYS A 33 -9.13 14.35 19.12
C LYS A 33 -9.61 15.74 19.58
N LEU A 34 -9.74 16.67 18.62
CA LEU A 34 -10.30 17.99 18.87
C LEU A 34 -11.84 17.92 19.01
N ASP A 35 -12.44 18.95 19.61
CA ASP A 35 -13.88 19.03 19.81
C ASP A 35 -14.68 18.99 18.49
N ASN A 36 -14.08 19.47 17.40
CA ASN A 36 -14.66 19.40 16.04
C ASN A 36 -14.54 18.02 15.37
N GLY A 37 -13.89 17.07 16.02
CA GLY A 37 -13.74 15.71 15.53
C GLY A 37 -12.42 15.39 14.83
N MET A 38 -11.54 16.37 14.59
CA MET A 38 -10.23 16.15 13.96
C MET A 38 -9.30 15.36 14.89
N THR A 39 -8.64 14.35 14.34
CA THR A 39 -7.63 13.56 15.06
C THR A 39 -6.25 14.21 14.92
N TYR A 40 -5.35 14.03 15.88
CA TYR A 40 -3.96 14.43 15.73
C TYR A 40 -3.01 13.41 16.32
N TYR A 41 -1.81 13.33 15.73
CA TYR A 41 -0.67 12.53 16.15
C TYR A 41 0.57 13.42 16.19
N ILE A 42 1.31 13.39 17.30
CA ILE A 42 2.54 14.17 17.47
C ILE A 42 3.61 13.24 18.01
N ARG A 43 4.78 13.24 17.39
CA ARG A 43 5.94 12.47 17.84
C ARG A 43 7.20 13.34 17.77
N HIS A 44 7.95 13.40 18.87
CA HIS A 44 9.29 13.94 18.84
C HIS A 44 10.28 12.95 18.22
N ASN A 45 11.11 13.41 17.29
CA ASN A 45 12.23 12.68 16.70
C ASN A 45 13.24 13.64 16.09
N GLU A 46 14.54 13.46 16.36
CA GLU A 46 15.60 14.39 15.96
C GLU A 46 16.39 13.90 14.74
N LYS A 47 15.77 13.15 13.83
CA LYS A 47 16.45 12.59 12.67
C LYS A 47 15.74 12.87 11.36
N PRO A 48 16.23 13.89 10.65
CA PRO A 48 17.30 14.83 11.00
C PRO A 48 16.90 15.85 12.06
N ALA A 49 17.87 16.35 12.84
CA ALA A 49 17.65 17.40 13.82
C ALA A 49 17.19 18.71 13.15
N GLN A 50 16.45 19.53 13.87
CA GLN A 50 15.87 20.80 13.41
C GLN A 50 15.00 20.67 12.15
N ARG A 51 14.38 19.49 11.95
CA ARG A 51 13.48 19.19 10.85
C ARG A 51 12.22 18.52 11.36
N ALA A 52 11.11 18.76 10.66
CA ALA A 52 9.85 18.10 10.94
C ALA A 52 9.03 17.83 9.67
N GLU A 53 8.14 16.87 9.81
CA GLU A 53 7.12 16.45 8.86
C GLU A 53 5.76 16.92 9.37
N PHE A 54 4.97 17.55 8.51
CA PHE A 54 3.60 17.97 8.81
C PHE A 54 2.67 17.42 7.74
N TYR A 55 1.65 16.68 8.16
CA TYR A 55 0.71 16.05 7.23
C TYR A 55 -0.73 16.32 7.64
N LEU A 56 -1.57 16.57 6.65
CA LEU A 56 -3.02 16.48 6.76
C LEU A 56 -3.48 15.25 5.98
N ALA A 57 -3.96 14.26 6.70
CA ALA A 57 -4.56 13.05 6.16
C ALA A 57 -6.07 13.23 6.06
N THR A 58 -6.65 13.02 4.89
CA THR A 58 -8.10 13.08 4.68
C THR A 58 -8.60 11.71 4.23
N ASP A 59 -9.51 11.09 5.01
CA ASP A 59 -10.12 9.77 4.72
C ASP A 59 -11.22 9.88 3.66
N VAL A 60 -10.89 10.57 2.54
CA VAL A 60 -11.75 10.86 1.39
C VAL A 60 -10.88 10.89 0.14
N GLY A 61 -11.39 10.33 -0.94
CA GLY A 61 -10.76 10.34 -2.26
C GLY A 61 -11.80 10.25 -3.38
N ALA A 62 -11.41 9.79 -4.55
CA ALA A 62 -12.27 9.75 -5.72
C ALA A 62 -13.54 8.87 -5.53
N PHE A 63 -13.52 7.88 -4.65
CA PHE A 63 -14.70 7.03 -4.38
C PHE A 63 -15.86 7.76 -3.70
N GLN A 64 -15.64 8.95 -3.16
CA GLN A 64 -16.68 9.78 -2.55
C GLN A 64 -17.29 10.79 -3.55
N GLU A 65 -16.80 10.82 -4.79
CA GLU A 65 -17.34 11.71 -5.82
C GLU A 65 -18.72 11.25 -6.31
N ASP A 66 -19.61 12.21 -6.56
CA ASP A 66 -20.84 11.99 -7.31
C ASP A 66 -20.52 11.86 -8.82
N ASP A 67 -21.48 11.47 -9.65
CA ASP A 67 -21.26 11.27 -11.08
C ASP A 67 -20.90 12.55 -11.85
N ASP A 68 -21.27 13.73 -11.32
CA ASP A 68 -20.86 15.03 -11.84
C ASP A 68 -19.57 15.57 -11.24
N GLN A 69 -18.84 14.75 -10.48
CA GLN A 69 -17.64 15.13 -9.75
C GLN A 69 -16.40 14.27 -10.10
N ASP A 70 -16.47 13.39 -11.10
CA ASP A 70 -15.35 12.52 -11.47
C ASP A 70 -14.05 13.34 -11.71
N GLY A 71 -13.02 13.09 -10.89
CA GLY A 71 -11.75 13.80 -10.86
C GLY A 71 -11.72 15.05 -9.98
N LEU A 72 -12.81 15.43 -9.30
CA LEU A 72 -12.82 16.65 -8.49
C LEU A 72 -12.13 16.52 -7.15
N ALA A 73 -11.93 15.31 -6.63
CA ALA A 73 -11.06 15.09 -5.46
C ALA A 73 -9.62 15.48 -5.77
N HIS A 74 -9.11 15.08 -6.94
CA HIS A 74 -7.79 15.46 -7.43
C HIS A 74 -7.72 16.94 -7.83
N PHE A 75 -8.76 17.46 -8.47
CA PHE A 75 -8.84 18.88 -8.80
C PHE A 75 -8.78 19.76 -7.55
N LEU A 76 -9.47 19.37 -6.48
CA LEU A 76 -9.42 20.07 -5.19
C LEU A 76 -8.02 20.05 -4.57
N GLU A 77 -7.28 18.95 -4.73
CA GLU A 77 -5.89 18.87 -4.30
C GLU A 77 -5.07 20.02 -4.92
N HIS A 78 -5.19 20.25 -6.24
CA HIS A 78 -4.54 21.35 -6.95
C HIS A 78 -4.97 22.72 -6.44
N MET A 79 -6.27 22.89 -6.16
CA MET A 79 -6.80 24.16 -5.66
C MET A 79 -6.25 24.56 -4.30
N CYS A 80 -5.79 23.63 -3.49
CA CYS A 80 -5.10 23.92 -2.23
C CYS A 80 -3.81 24.74 -2.44
N PHE A 81 -3.19 24.66 -3.63
CA PHE A 81 -1.99 25.41 -3.98
C PHE A 81 -2.30 26.73 -4.72
N ASN A 82 -3.56 26.94 -5.13
CA ASN A 82 -4.00 28.08 -5.93
C ASN A 82 -4.72 29.17 -5.12
N GLY A 83 -4.66 29.09 -3.79
CA GLY A 83 -5.13 30.13 -2.89
C GLY A 83 -6.02 29.64 -1.77
N THR A 84 -5.68 30.14 -0.59
CA THR A 84 -6.41 29.89 0.64
C THR A 84 -6.63 31.20 1.40
N LYS A 85 -7.39 31.14 2.49
CA LYS A 85 -7.71 32.34 3.32
C LYS A 85 -6.47 33.09 3.77
N ASN A 86 -5.44 32.40 4.25
CA ASN A 86 -4.24 33.03 4.79
C ASN A 86 -3.07 33.08 3.79
N PHE A 87 -3.15 32.31 2.70
CA PHE A 87 -2.15 32.28 1.63
C PHE A 87 -2.82 32.51 0.27
N PRO A 88 -3.22 33.76 -0.04
CA PRO A 88 -3.89 34.06 -1.31
C PRO A 88 -2.93 33.93 -2.49
N GLY A 89 -3.40 33.38 -3.60
CA GLY A 89 -2.65 33.23 -4.85
C GLY A 89 -1.34 32.46 -4.64
N LYS A 90 -0.20 33.09 -4.92
CA LYS A 90 1.14 32.47 -4.80
C LYS A 90 1.84 32.68 -3.47
N ALA A 91 1.19 33.28 -2.47
CA ALA A 91 1.81 33.62 -1.19
C ALA A 91 2.40 32.38 -0.46
N LEU A 92 1.79 31.22 -0.61
CA LEU A 92 2.32 29.97 -0.07
C LEU A 92 3.69 29.62 -0.68
N LEU A 93 3.83 29.70 -2.00
CA LEU A 93 5.09 29.38 -2.69
C LEU A 93 6.19 30.37 -2.31
N GLU A 94 5.87 31.67 -2.20
CA GLU A 94 6.81 32.71 -1.77
C GLU A 94 7.28 32.47 -0.33
N TRP A 95 6.35 32.11 0.57
CA TRP A 95 6.69 31.75 1.94
C TRP A 95 7.62 30.53 2.01
N LEU A 96 7.32 29.44 1.27
CA LEU A 96 8.16 28.24 1.21
C LEU A 96 9.58 28.58 0.75
N GLN A 97 9.72 29.36 -0.31
CA GLN A 97 11.03 29.82 -0.81
C GLN A 97 11.80 30.61 0.27
N SER A 98 11.09 31.43 1.07
CA SER A 98 11.71 32.25 2.14
C SER A 98 12.32 31.42 3.28
N ILE A 99 11.86 30.18 3.46
CA ILE A 99 12.40 29.24 4.45
C ILE A 99 13.33 28.18 3.84
N GLY A 100 13.64 28.30 2.55
CA GLY A 100 14.49 27.35 1.83
C GLY A 100 13.80 26.01 1.52
N ALA A 101 12.48 25.99 1.44
CA ALA A 101 11.68 24.84 1.02
C ALA A 101 11.28 24.98 -0.45
N GLU A 102 11.14 23.86 -1.15
CA GLU A 102 10.87 23.77 -2.58
C GLU A 102 9.56 23.03 -2.83
N PHE A 103 8.78 23.52 -3.80
CA PHE A 103 7.60 22.82 -4.29
C PHE A 103 7.97 21.48 -4.95
N GLY A 104 7.15 20.46 -4.72
CA GLY A 104 7.39 19.09 -5.20
C GLY A 104 8.35 18.28 -4.33
N ARG A 105 9.31 18.92 -3.65
CA ARG A 105 10.25 18.26 -2.74
C ARG A 105 9.81 18.35 -1.28
N ASN A 106 9.53 19.56 -0.80
CA ASN A 106 9.19 19.81 0.60
C ASN A 106 7.69 20.01 0.81
N ILE A 107 6.95 20.45 -0.20
CA ILE A 107 5.50 20.49 -0.18
C ILE A 107 4.98 19.67 -1.36
N ASN A 108 4.03 18.80 -1.09
CA ASN A 108 3.37 17.97 -2.08
C ASN A 108 2.00 17.53 -1.56
N ALA A 109 1.20 16.93 -2.44
CA ALA A 109 -0.03 16.27 -2.07
C ALA A 109 -0.23 15.03 -2.93
N SER A 110 -1.16 14.19 -2.58
CA SER A 110 -1.57 13.07 -3.41
C SER A 110 -3.01 12.68 -3.13
N THR A 111 -3.77 12.48 -4.19
CA THR A 111 -5.13 11.97 -4.15
C THR A 111 -5.15 10.53 -4.62
N GLY A 112 -5.81 9.67 -3.85
CA GLY A 112 -6.12 8.30 -4.20
C GLY A 112 -7.62 8.08 -4.29
N PHE A 113 -8.02 6.83 -4.50
CA PHE A 113 -9.45 6.49 -4.56
C PHE A 113 -10.17 6.64 -3.23
N GLU A 114 -9.51 6.40 -2.10
CA GLU A 114 -10.12 6.38 -0.77
C GLU A 114 -9.59 7.46 0.17
N GLN A 115 -8.49 8.12 -0.19
CA GLN A 115 -7.79 9.06 0.69
C GLN A 115 -7.08 10.15 -0.09
N THR A 116 -6.96 11.31 0.54
CA THR A 116 -6.12 12.43 0.07
C THR A 116 -5.17 12.82 1.20
N GLN A 117 -3.93 13.17 0.87
CA GLN A 117 -2.94 13.60 1.84
C GLN A 117 -2.19 14.83 1.35
N TYR A 118 -1.94 15.76 2.26
CA TYR A 118 -1.13 16.95 2.03
C TYR A 118 0.11 16.88 2.91
N MET A 119 1.27 17.20 2.37
CA MET A 119 2.56 16.93 2.98
C MET A 119 3.45 18.15 2.96
N LEU A 120 4.02 18.49 4.11
CA LEU A 120 5.13 19.41 4.26
C LEU A 120 6.31 18.61 4.82
N ASN A 121 7.21 18.17 3.94
CA ASN A 121 8.27 17.20 4.21
C ASN A 121 9.58 17.87 4.56
N ASN A 122 10.25 17.37 5.59
CA ASN A 122 11.61 17.80 5.96
C ASN A 122 11.74 19.33 6.10
N ILE A 123 10.75 19.96 6.70
CA ILE A 123 10.70 21.42 6.90
C ILE A 123 11.68 21.84 8.01
N PRO A 124 12.49 22.91 7.80
CA PRO A 124 13.34 23.42 8.86
C PRO A 124 12.50 24.03 9.99
N VAL A 125 12.65 23.52 11.23
CA VAL A 125 11.94 24.01 12.41
C VAL A 125 12.85 24.81 13.33
N VAL A 126 13.75 25.57 12.75
CA VAL A 126 14.73 26.42 13.47
C VAL A 126 14.11 27.62 14.17
N ARG A 127 12.85 27.93 13.91
CA ARG A 127 12.08 29.01 14.52
C ARG A 127 10.63 28.54 14.71
N GLU A 128 10.06 28.90 15.85
CA GLU A 128 8.69 28.53 16.21
C GLU A 128 7.65 29.01 15.20
N SER A 129 7.86 30.22 14.63
CA SER A 129 6.97 30.77 13.58
C SER A 129 6.85 29.91 12.32
N ILE A 130 7.83 29.05 12.03
CA ILE A 130 7.73 28.11 10.90
C ILE A 130 6.73 27.01 11.22
N ILE A 131 6.74 26.50 12.45
CA ILE A 131 5.75 25.52 12.91
C ILE A 131 4.34 26.09 12.82
N ASP A 132 4.16 27.34 13.30
CA ASP A 132 2.87 28.05 13.21
C ASP A 132 2.38 28.15 11.77
N SER A 133 3.27 28.56 10.86
CA SER A 133 2.94 28.69 9.44
C SER A 133 2.63 27.33 8.78
N CYS A 134 3.36 26.25 9.10
CA CYS A 134 3.06 24.91 8.60
C CYS A 134 1.68 24.44 9.06
N LEU A 135 1.36 24.63 10.34
CA LEU A 135 0.04 24.30 10.88
C LEU A 135 -1.06 25.16 10.22
N LEU A 136 -0.79 26.45 9.98
CA LEU A 136 -1.73 27.34 9.32
C LEU A 136 -1.98 26.95 7.84
N VAL A 137 -0.97 26.45 7.13
CA VAL A 137 -1.14 25.89 5.77
C VAL A 137 -2.10 24.69 5.81
N LEU A 138 -1.87 23.74 6.72
CA LEU A 138 -2.73 22.56 6.84
C LEU A 138 -4.15 22.92 7.34
N HIS A 139 -4.25 23.93 8.21
CA HIS A 139 -5.54 24.48 8.64
C HIS A 139 -6.33 25.02 7.46
N ASP A 140 -5.69 25.81 6.60
CA ASP A 140 -6.34 26.36 5.42
C ASP A 140 -6.74 25.28 4.42
N TYR A 141 -5.90 24.28 4.20
CA TYR A 141 -6.24 23.13 3.35
C TYR A 141 -7.44 22.35 3.88
N SER A 142 -7.54 22.23 5.21
CA SER A 142 -8.65 21.53 5.84
C SER A 142 -10.00 22.17 5.57
N HIS A 143 -10.11 23.53 5.59
CA HIS A 143 -11.43 24.17 5.58
C HIS A 143 -11.49 25.54 4.86
N PHE A 144 -10.39 26.12 4.44
CA PHE A 144 -10.33 27.50 3.98
C PHE A 144 -9.72 27.67 2.56
N VAL A 145 -9.86 26.68 1.71
CA VAL A 145 -9.52 26.78 0.26
C VAL A 145 -10.54 27.69 -0.41
N THR A 146 -10.06 28.68 -1.18
CA THR A 146 -10.94 29.72 -1.76
C THR A 146 -11.77 29.22 -2.93
N ASN A 147 -11.28 28.26 -3.70
CA ASN A 147 -11.92 27.73 -4.91
C ASN A 147 -12.41 28.85 -5.85
N ASP A 148 -11.53 29.85 -6.08
CA ASP A 148 -11.83 31.00 -6.93
C ASP A 148 -12.12 30.54 -8.36
N PRO A 149 -13.23 30.97 -9.00
CA PRO A 149 -13.58 30.58 -10.35
C PRO A 149 -12.50 30.86 -11.41
N ALA A 150 -11.76 31.96 -11.29
CA ALA A 150 -10.70 32.28 -12.23
C ALA A 150 -9.50 31.34 -12.08
N GLU A 151 -9.15 30.93 -10.84
CA GLU A 151 -8.12 29.95 -10.55
C GLU A 151 -8.56 28.53 -11.00
N ILE A 152 -9.84 28.18 -10.80
CA ILE A 152 -10.40 26.91 -11.31
C ILE A 152 -10.26 26.84 -12.84
N ASP A 153 -10.64 27.89 -13.55
CA ASP A 153 -10.55 27.90 -15.02
C ASP A 153 -9.09 27.86 -15.51
N ALA A 154 -8.17 28.52 -14.81
CA ALA A 154 -6.74 28.43 -15.12
C ALA A 154 -6.19 27.00 -14.88
N GLU A 155 -6.63 26.32 -13.80
CA GLU A 155 -6.15 25.01 -13.42
C GLU A 155 -6.66 23.88 -14.32
N ARG A 156 -7.83 24.06 -14.99
CA ARG A 156 -8.36 23.05 -15.95
C ARG A 156 -7.33 22.64 -16.99
N GLY A 157 -6.59 23.63 -17.54
CA GLY A 157 -5.54 23.37 -18.52
C GLY A 157 -4.36 22.56 -17.96
N VAL A 158 -3.98 22.83 -16.72
CA VAL A 158 -2.89 22.14 -16.03
C VAL A 158 -3.23 20.67 -15.82
N ILE A 159 -4.42 20.38 -15.29
CA ILE A 159 -4.86 19.00 -15.02
C ILE A 159 -5.11 18.21 -16.31
N LEU A 160 -5.63 18.87 -17.37
CA LEU A 160 -5.75 18.23 -18.68
C LEU A 160 -4.38 17.84 -19.26
N GLU A 161 -3.36 18.67 -19.08
CA GLU A 161 -2.00 18.32 -19.51
C GLU A 161 -1.39 17.23 -18.64
N GLU A 162 -1.63 17.24 -17.33
CA GLU A 162 -1.23 16.15 -16.46
C GLU A 162 -1.89 14.82 -16.86
N ARG A 163 -3.21 14.82 -17.11
CA ARG A 163 -3.92 13.64 -17.63
C ARG A 163 -3.26 13.16 -18.93
N ARG A 164 -2.99 14.05 -19.87
CA ARG A 164 -2.35 13.69 -21.14
C ARG A 164 -0.99 13.01 -20.93
N THR A 165 -0.18 13.51 -20.02
CA THR A 165 1.16 12.97 -19.77
C THR A 165 1.17 11.69 -18.95
N ARG A 166 0.18 11.49 -18.08
CA ARG A 166 0.03 10.29 -17.26
C ARG A 166 -0.73 9.15 -17.93
N THR A 167 -1.50 9.44 -19.00
CA THR A 167 -2.29 8.41 -19.69
C THR A 167 -1.40 7.61 -20.64
N ASP A 168 -0.54 6.75 -20.09
CA ASP A 168 0.20 5.71 -20.81
C ASP A 168 -0.66 4.45 -21.02
N ALA A 169 -0.09 3.41 -21.64
CA ALA A 169 -0.77 2.14 -21.87
C ALA A 169 -1.27 1.49 -20.56
N SER A 170 -0.45 1.53 -19.51
CA SER A 170 -0.78 0.94 -18.23
C SER A 170 -1.97 1.64 -17.56
N TRP A 171 -2.00 2.97 -17.63
CA TRP A 171 -3.11 3.76 -17.11
C TRP A 171 -4.41 3.51 -17.88
N ARG A 172 -4.36 3.46 -19.22
CA ARG A 172 -5.54 3.16 -20.05
C ARG A 172 -6.10 1.77 -19.76
N LEU A 173 -5.24 0.77 -19.57
CA LEU A 173 -5.66 -0.57 -19.20
C LEU A 173 -6.23 -0.62 -17.78
N PHE A 174 -5.63 0.12 -16.84
CA PHE A 174 -6.17 0.25 -15.50
C PHE A 174 -7.59 0.85 -15.52
N GLU A 175 -7.83 1.96 -16.22
CA GLU A 175 -9.18 2.53 -16.37
C GLU A 175 -10.17 1.52 -16.98
N LYS A 176 -9.75 0.75 -18.01
CA LYS A 176 -10.56 -0.32 -18.60
C LYS A 176 -10.83 -1.49 -17.63
N SER A 177 -9.98 -1.71 -16.65
CA SER A 177 -10.11 -2.80 -15.68
C SER A 177 -11.11 -2.52 -14.55
N LEU A 178 -11.41 -1.24 -14.26
CA LEU A 178 -12.27 -0.86 -13.14
C LEU A 178 -13.63 -1.57 -13.09
N PRO A 179 -14.38 -1.73 -14.22
CA PRO A 179 -15.64 -2.46 -14.20
C PRO A 179 -15.51 -3.94 -13.83
N TYR A 180 -14.39 -4.57 -14.17
CA TYR A 180 -14.12 -5.97 -13.83
C TYR A 180 -13.85 -6.14 -12.34
N TYR A 181 -13.13 -5.21 -11.71
CA TYR A 181 -12.85 -5.24 -10.28
C TYR A 181 -14.05 -4.88 -9.44
N TYR A 182 -14.74 -3.80 -9.79
CA TYR A 182 -15.73 -3.16 -8.94
C TYR A 182 -17.19 -3.43 -9.36
N GLY A 183 -17.40 -4.12 -10.50
CA GLY A 183 -18.74 -4.42 -11.01
C GLY A 183 -19.56 -3.16 -11.27
N ASP A 184 -20.87 -3.25 -11.06
CA ASP A 184 -21.78 -2.12 -11.25
C ASP A 184 -21.89 -1.25 -9.98
N THR A 185 -20.75 -0.89 -9.41
CA THR A 185 -20.68 0.08 -8.30
C THR A 185 -20.22 1.45 -8.80
N PRO A 186 -20.45 2.54 -8.04
CA PRO A 186 -19.89 3.84 -8.38
C PRO A 186 -18.37 3.81 -8.58
N TYR A 187 -17.64 2.94 -7.87
CA TYR A 187 -16.17 2.81 -7.97
C TYR A 187 -15.68 2.49 -9.38
N SER A 188 -16.46 1.71 -10.15
CA SER A 188 -16.09 1.35 -11.54
C SER A 188 -16.06 2.54 -12.51
N ARG A 189 -16.60 3.68 -12.11
CA ARG A 189 -16.72 4.89 -12.94
C ARG A 189 -15.80 6.03 -12.50
N ARG A 190 -14.98 5.83 -11.47
CA ARG A 190 -14.04 6.86 -10.97
C ARG A 190 -12.68 6.69 -11.62
N THR A 191 -12.27 7.69 -12.38
CA THR A 191 -11.00 7.65 -13.16
C THR A 191 -9.83 8.31 -12.43
N LEU A 192 -10.01 8.74 -11.20
CA LEU A 192 -9.09 9.45 -10.33
C LEU A 192 -8.75 10.89 -10.77
N ILE A 193 -8.27 11.07 -12.01
CA ILE A 193 -7.94 12.40 -12.57
C ILE A 193 -9.18 13.07 -13.19
N GLY A 194 -10.22 12.31 -13.49
CA GLY A 194 -11.40 12.76 -14.20
C GLY A 194 -11.30 12.56 -15.72
N THR A 195 -12.44 12.46 -16.38
CA THR A 195 -12.47 12.44 -17.86
C THR A 195 -12.20 13.82 -18.44
N GLU A 196 -11.69 13.87 -19.68
CA GLU A 196 -11.42 15.14 -20.39
C GLU A 196 -12.67 16.02 -20.48
N ASN A 197 -13.84 15.40 -20.76
CA ASN A 197 -15.09 16.14 -20.84
C ASN A 197 -15.48 16.72 -19.47
N GLN A 198 -15.39 15.93 -18.40
CA GLN A 198 -15.71 16.37 -17.05
C GLN A 198 -14.81 17.56 -16.65
N LEU A 199 -13.49 17.43 -16.82
CA LEU A 199 -12.53 18.48 -16.47
C LEU A 199 -12.79 19.81 -17.21
N LYS A 200 -13.26 19.75 -18.46
CA LYS A 200 -13.59 20.95 -19.25
C LYS A 200 -14.91 21.62 -18.87
N THR A 201 -15.86 20.86 -18.32
CA THR A 201 -17.26 21.31 -18.26
C THR A 201 -17.90 21.30 -16.88
N PHE A 202 -17.23 20.77 -15.82
CA PHE A 202 -17.84 20.74 -14.49
C PHE A 202 -18.18 22.15 -14.00
N ALA A 203 -19.29 22.26 -13.28
CA ALA A 203 -19.73 23.52 -12.66
C ALA A 203 -18.90 23.81 -11.39
N TYR A 204 -18.60 25.08 -11.11
CA TYR A 204 -17.85 25.46 -9.89
C TYR A 204 -18.53 24.94 -8.61
N GLU A 205 -19.87 24.91 -8.63
CA GLU A 205 -20.67 24.40 -7.53
C GLU A 205 -20.44 22.91 -7.24
N SER A 206 -20.10 22.11 -8.26
CA SER A 206 -19.77 20.69 -8.07
C SER A 206 -18.49 20.51 -7.25
N LEU A 207 -17.45 21.31 -7.51
CA LEU A 207 -16.22 21.32 -6.73
C LEU A 207 -16.45 21.84 -5.31
N THR A 208 -17.18 22.95 -5.19
CA THR A 208 -17.52 23.53 -3.87
C THR A 208 -18.34 22.57 -3.04
N ARG A 209 -19.32 21.86 -3.64
CA ARG A 209 -20.14 20.84 -2.96
C ARG A 209 -19.26 19.68 -2.48
N PHE A 210 -18.34 19.17 -3.31
CA PHE A 210 -17.41 18.12 -2.90
C PHE A 210 -16.59 18.56 -1.68
N TYR A 211 -16.00 19.76 -1.74
CA TYR A 211 -15.20 20.31 -0.66
C TYR A 211 -15.99 20.44 0.64
N GLN A 212 -17.16 21.09 0.60
CA GLN A 212 -18.00 21.31 1.78
C GLN A 212 -18.55 20.01 2.37
N THR A 213 -18.81 18.99 1.54
CA THR A 213 -19.36 17.71 2.00
C THR A 213 -18.29 16.86 2.66
N TRP A 214 -17.09 16.83 2.11
CA TRP A 214 -16.11 15.80 2.42
C TRP A 214 -14.87 16.31 3.15
N CYS A 215 -14.44 17.58 2.96
CA CYS A 215 -13.30 18.15 3.69
C CYS A 215 -13.74 18.66 5.05
N ARG A 216 -14.01 17.73 5.95
CA ARG A 216 -14.53 18.01 7.30
C ARG A 216 -13.66 17.35 8.36
N PRO A 217 -13.57 17.95 9.57
CA PRO A 217 -12.61 17.54 10.60
C PRO A 217 -12.72 16.08 11.05
N ASP A 218 -13.94 15.52 11.11
CA ASP A 218 -14.16 14.13 11.54
C ASP A 218 -13.60 13.09 10.56
N LEU A 219 -13.29 13.48 9.32
CA LEU A 219 -12.63 12.68 8.30
C LEU A 219 -11.15 13.07 8.11
N GLN A 220 -10.57 13.86 9.01
CA GLN A 220 -9.21 14.37 8.89
C GLN A 220 -8.35 14.09 10.10
N ALA A 221 -7.05 13.94 9.86
CA ALA A 221 -6.05 13.85 10.91
C ALA A 221 -4.80 14.65 10.59
N LEU A 222 -4.24 15.28 11.62
CA LEU A 222 -2.93 15.91 11.57
C LEU A 222 -1.86 14.95 12.07
N VAL A 223 -0.74 14.88 11.35
CA VAL A 223 0.43 14.13 11.79
C VAL A 223 1.64 15.07 11.81
N VAL A 224 2.27 15.22 12.96
CA VAL A 224 3.48 16.01 13.13
C VAL A 224 4.57 15.14 13.73
N VAL A 225 5.67 14.98 13.01
CA VAL A 225 6.82 14.18 13.45
C VAL A 225 8.11 14.97 13.22
N GLY A 226 8.91 15.16 14.25
CA GLY A 226 10.17 15.86 14.07
C GLY A 226 10.80 16.38 15.36
N ASP A 227 11.80 17.21 15.18
CA ASP A 227 12.50 17.88 16.28
C ASP A 227 11.63 19.06 16.80
N VAL A 228 10.55 18.71 17.49
CA VAL A 228 9.54 19.63 18.01
C VAL A 228 9.19 19.31 19.46
N ASP A 229 8.77 20.31 20.21
CA ASP A 229 8.19 20.14 21.54
C ASP A 229 6.72 19.69 21.39
N ILE A 230 6.41 18.50 21.93
CA ILE A 230 5.08 17.86 21.79
C ILE A 230 3.98 18.72 22.43
N ASP A 231 4.21 19.26 23.62
CA ASP A 231 3.19 20.01 24.37
C ASP A 231 2.91 21.36 23.70
N GLN A 232 3.94 22.02 23.17
CA GLN A 232 3.79 23.25 22.38
C GLN A 232 3.03 23.01 21.08
N VAL A 233 3.38 21.96 20.33
CA VAL A 233 2.68 21.61 19.07
C VAL A 233 1.23 21.25 19.36
N GLU A 234 0.95 20.48 20.40
CA GLU A 234 -0.42 20.15 20.79
C GLU A 234 -1.24 21.40 21.13
N ALA A 235 -0.67 22.33 21.89
CA ALA A 235 -1.32 23.59 22.21
C ALA A 235 -1.61 24.44 20.97
N LYS A 236 -0.66 24.50 20.01
CA LYS A 236 -0.84 25.18 18.71
C LYS A 236 -1.93 24.54 17.86
N ILE A 237 -1.94 23.21 17.75
CA ILE A 237 -3.00 22.48 17.04
C ILE A 237 -4.36 22.82 17.64
N LYS A 238 -4.52 22.72 18.96
CA LYS A 238 -5.76 23.05 19.66
C LYS A 238 -6.20 24.49 19.43
N SER A 239 -5.26 25.44 19.38
CA SER A 239 -5.56 26.86 19.16
C SER A 239 -5.90 27.17 17.70
N ILE A 240 -5.08 26.71 16.73
CA ILE A 240 -5.20 27.06 15.31
C ILE A 240 -6.44 26.41 14.70
N PHE A 241 -6.72 25.15 15.02
CA PHE A 241 -7.83 24.39 14.42
C PHE A 241 -9.16 24.50 15.18
N SER A 242 -9.23 25.33 16.23
CA SER A 242 -10.44 25.53 17.04
C SER A 242 -11.55 26.29 16.33
N ASP A 243 -11.23 27.10 15.32
CA ASP A 243 -12.20 27.88 14.54
C ASP A 243 -12.85 27.06 13.41
N ILE A 244 -12.35 25.88 13.11
CA ILE A 244 -12.97 24.96 12.15
C ILE A 244 -14.19 24.33 12.81
N PRO A 245 -15.41 24.54 12.27
CA PRO A 245 -16.60 24.00 12.90
C PRO A 245 -16.70 22.48 12.76
N ALA A 246 -17.32 21.84 13.75
CA ALA A 246 -17.74 20.44 13.58
C ALA A 246 -18.81 20.36 12.48
N ALA A 247 -18.78 19.27 11.71
CA ALA A 247 -19.76 19.07 10.64
C ALA A 247 -21.17 18.86 11.24
N GLU A 248 -22.13 19.67 10.79
CA GLU A 248 -23.53 19.54 11.18
C GLU A 248 -24.25 18.55 10.28
N ASN A 249 -24.86 17.50 10.87
CA ASN A 249 -25.55 16.43 10.12
C ASN A 249 -24.73 15.87 8.95
N PRO A 250 -23.51 15.39 9.18
CA PRO A 250 -22.59 15.03 8.11
C PRO A 250 -23.15 13.88 7.26
N GLN A 251 -22.98 13.98 5.95
CA GLN A 251 -23.26 12.87 5.04
C GLN A 251 -22.38 11.67 5.44
N PRO A 252 -22.94 10.47 5.64
CA PRO A 252 -22.15 9.30 5.98
C PRO A 252 -21.23 8.89 4.83
N LYS A 253 -19.97 8.53 5.14
CA LYS A 253 -19.09 7.90 4.16
C LYS A 253 -19.57 6.48 3.89
N VAL A 254 -20.15 6.26 2.71
CA VAL A 254 -20.68 4.97 2.30
C VAL A 254 -19.57 4.16 1.62
N LEU A 255 -19.33 2.94 2.10
CA LEU A 255 -18.50 1.95 1.44
C LEU A 255 -19.38 1.01 0.63
N HIS A 256 -19.30 1.07 -0.69
CA HIS A 256 -20.09 0.21 -1.56
C HIS A 256 -19.50 -1.21 -1.54
N LYS A 257 -20.36 -2.19 -1.21
CA LYS A 257 -19.96 -3.60 -1.30
C LYS A 257 -19.71 -3.98 -2.76
N ILE A 258 -18.54 -4.57 -3.03
CA ILE A 258 -18.24 -5.12 -4.35
C ILE A 258 -19.08 -6.39 -4.57
N PRO A 259 -19.79 -6.51 -5.70
CA PRO A 259 -20.67 -7.66 -5.97
C PRO A 259 -19.88 -8.97 -6.01
N ASP A 260 -20.47 -10.00 -5.43
CA ASP A 260 -20.00 -11.38 -5.57
C ASP A 260 -20.33 -11.90 -6.98
N ASN A 261 -19.53 -12.85 -7.49
CA ASN A 261 -19.79 -13.56 -8.75
C ASN A 261 -19.61 -15.06 -8.57
N VAL A 262 -20.46 -15.85 -9.22
CA VAL A 262 -20.38 -17.32 -9.22
C VAL A 262 -19.41 -17.78 -10.31
N GLU A 263 -19.61 -17.31 -11.53
CA GLU A 263 -18.72 -17.61 -12.66
C GLU A 263 -17.55 -16.62 -12.68
N PRO A 264 -16.36 -17.02 -13.16
CA PRO A 264 -15.24 -16.12 -13.34
C PRO A 264 -15.60 -14.94 -14.26
N ILE A 265 -15.23 -13.74 -13.85
CA ILE A 265 -15.29 -12.55 -14.71
C ILE A 265 -13.97 -12.47 -15.45
N ILE A 266 -14.00 -12.49 -16.79
CA ILE A 266 -12.78 -12.51 -17.62
C ILE A 266 -12.75 -11.26 -18.47
N GLY A 267 -11.61 -10.56 -18.48
CA GLY A 267 -11.34 -9.41 -19.35
C GLY A 267 -10.09 -9.65 -20.21
N ILE A 268 -10.23 -9.42 -21.51
CA ILE A 268 -9.10 -9.43 -22.45
C ILE A 268 -8.83 -7.99 -22.83
N LEU A 269 -7.84 -7.38 -22.18
CA LEU A 269 -7.51 -5.97 -22.32
C LEU A 269 -6.25 -5.82 -23.15
N THR A 270 -6.32 -4.98 -24.19
CA THR A 270 -5.18 -4.73 -25.07
C THR A 270 -4.92 -3.25 -25.25
N ASP A 271 -3.66 -2.93 -25.53
CA ASP A 271 -3.25 -1.58 -25.87
C ASP A 271 -2.06 -1.61 -26.85
N PRO A 272 -2.05 -0.76 -27.91
CA PRO A 272 -1.00 -0.78 -28.95
C PRO A 272 0.38 -0.36 -28.44
N GLU A 273 0.47 0.37 -27.32
CA GLU A 273 1.74 0.81 -26.73
C GLU A 273 2.26 -0.13 -25.64
N LEU A 274 1.48 -1.15 -25.26
CA LEU A 274 1.95 -2.12 -24.27
C LEU A 274 3.03 -3.02 -24.87
N THR A 275 4.11 -3.25 -24.11
CA THR A 275 5.29 -4.02 -24.56
C THR A 275 5.45 -5.37 -23.87
N SER A 276 4.57 -5.68 -22.91
CA SER A 276 4.61 -6.94 -22.14
C SER A 276 3.23 -7.54 -22.02
N SER A 277 3.17 -8.85 -21.83
CA SER A 277 1.91 -9.57 -21.60
C SER A 277 1.86 -10.12 -20.19
N SER A 278 0.69 -10.00 -19.56
CA SER A 278 0.45 -10.54 -18.22
C SER A 278 -0.99 -11.03 -18.08
N ILE A 279 -1.18 -11.96 -17.14
CA ILE A 279 -2.52 -12.29 -16.63
C ILE A 279 -2.51 -12.05 -15.14
N GLU A 280 -3.51 -11.31 -14.69
CA GLU A 280 -3.84 -11.14 -13.28
C GLU A 280 -5.06 -11.97 -12.95
N VAL A 281 -5.02 -12.65 -11.82
CA VAL A 281 -6.17 -13.35 -11.25
C VAL A 281 -6.36 -12.92 -9.82
N LEU A 282 -7.59 -12.59 -9.43
CA LEU A 282 -7.94 -12.25 -8.06
C LEU A 282 -9.20 -12.98 -7.59
N TRP A 283 -9.26 -13.24 -6.30
CA TRP A 283 -10.42 -13.81 -5.60
C TRP A 283 -10.87 -12.80 -4.55
N LYS A 284 -12.04 -12.19 -4.80
CA LYS A 284 -12.62 -11.16 -3.92
C LYS A 284 -13.10 -11.77 -2.62
N SER A 285 -12.82 -11.12 -1.49
CA SER A 285 -13.27 -11.55 -0.17
C SER A 285 -13.66 -10.36 0.71
N GLU A 286 -14.46 -10.61 1.74
CA GLU A 286 -14.82 -9.58 2.72
C GLU A 286 -13.57 -9.12 3.50
N PRO A 287 -13.33 -7.82 3.69
CA PRO A 287 -12.23 -7.30 4.49
C PRO A 287 -12.45 -7.55 5.98
N MET A 288 -11.37 -7.52 6.75
CA MET A 288 -11.45 -7.47 8.20
C MET A 288 -12.09 -6.13 8.63
N PRO A 289 -13.06 -6.14 9.56
CA PRO A 289 -13.65 -4.90 10.07
C PRO A 289 -12.60 -3.93 10.62
N LYS A 290 -12.72 -2.62 10.30
CA LYS A 290 -11.77 -1.58 10.72
C LYS A 290 -11.50 -1.61 12.24
N GLN A 291 -12.53 -1.90 13.05
CA GLN A 291 -12.43 -1.97 14.51
C GLN A 291 -11.52 -3.10 15.00
N MET A 292 -11.33 -4.14 14.19
CA MET A 292 -10.49 -5.30 14.53
C MET A 292 -9.04 -5.15 14.05
N MET A 293 -8.74 -4.13 13.24
CA MET A 293 -7.42 -3.99 12.63
C MET A 293 -6.30 -3.69 13.63
N ASN A 294 -6.64 -3.15 14.82
CA ASN A 294 -5.69 -2.92 15.92
C ASN A 294 -5.79 -4.01 16.98
N THR A 295 -5.71 -5.29 16.58
CA THR A 295 -5.76 -6.43 17.49
C THR A 295 -4.65 -7.43 17.19
N ASP A 296 -4.34 -8.29 18.19
CA ASP A 296 -3.40 -9.40 18.05
C ASP A 296 -3.78 -10.36 16.90
N MET A 297 -5.09 -10.58 16.67
CA MET A 297 -5.60 -11.37 15.55
C MET A 297 -5.25 -10.73 14.18
N ALA A 298 -5.43 -9.42 14.04
CA ALA A 298 -5.08 -8.71 12.79
C ALA A 298 -3.58 -8.75 12.53
N PHE A 299 -2.77 -8.57 13.56
CA PHE A 299 -1.32 -8.65 13.46
C PHE A 299 -0.85 -10.06 13.07
N MET A 300 -1.42 -11.10 13.68
CA MET A 300 -1.18 -12.49 13.30
C MET A 300 -1.54 -12.74 11.82
N MET A 301 -2.70 -12.27 11.38
CA MET A 301 -3.10 -12.38 9.97
C MET A 301 -2.13 -11.67 9.03
N SER A 302 -1.56 -10.53 9.43
CA SER A 302 -0.54 -9.84 8.65
C SER A 302 0.73 -10.69 8.51
N ILE A 303 1.17 -11.34 9.58
CA ILE A 303 2.32 -12.26 9.55
C ILE A 303 2.02 -13.48 8.66
N ILE A 304 0.83 -14.09 8.76
CA ILE A 304 0.42 -15.20 7.89
C ILE A 304 0.46 -14.79 6.40
N LYS A 305 -0.04 -13.59 6.06
CA LYS A 305 0.06 -13.04 4.69
C LYS A 305 1.52 -12.89 4.24
N MET A 306 2.43 -12.52 5.16
CA MET A 306 3.87 -12.45 4.86
C MET A 306 4.46 -13.83 4.56
N TYR A 307 4.10 -14.88 5.32
CA TYR A 307 4.52 -16.26 5.02
C TYR A 307 4.09 -16.70 3.64
N VAL A 308 2.79 -16.58 3.33
CA VAL A 308 2.25 -16.97 2.03
C VAL A 308 2.98 -16.26 0.90
N ARG A 309 3.15 -14.94 1.01
CA ARG A 309 3.88 -14.14 0.02
C ARG A 309 5.33 -14.59 -0.14
N SER A 310 6.04 -14.83 0.98
CA SER A 310 7.45 -15.22 0.97
C SER A 310 7.66 -16.58 0.30
N ILE A 311 6.84 -17.56 0.68
CA ILE A 311 6.95 -18.93 0.14
C ILE A 311 6.57 -18.96 -1.34
N MET A 312 5.48 -18.31 -1.73
CA MET A 312 5.07 -18.27 -3.14
C MET A 312 6.08 -17.53 -4.01
N HIS A 313 6.69 -16.46 -3.49
CA HIS A 313 7.78 -15.78 -4.19
C HIS A 313 8.98 -16.69 -4.42
N GLU A 314 9.39 -17.49 -3.44
CA GLU A 314 10.47 -18.48 -3.56
C GLU A 314 10.12 -19.52 -4.64
N ARG A 315 8.93 -20.14 -4.59
CA ARG A 315 8.47 -21.11 -5.60
C ARG A 315 8.50 -20.55 -7.02
N PHE A 316 7.99 -19.34 -7.22
CA PHE A 316 8.01 -18.71 -8.55
C PHE A 316 9.42 -18.35 -9.01
N THR A 317 10.30 -17.95 -8.09
CA THR A 317 11.71 -17.71 -8.39
C THR A 317 12.41 -18.97 -8.83
N ASP A 318 12.17 -20.10 -8.18
CA ASP A 318 12.74 -21.40 -8.56
C ASP A 318 12.28 -21.81 -9.97
N ILE A 319 11.00 -21.66 -10.29
CA ILE A 319 10.46 -21.94 -11.63
C ILE A 319 11.13 -21.04 -12.67
N THR A 320 11.25 -19.73 -12.41
CA THR A 320 11.82 -18.76 -13.36
C THR A 320 13.34 -18.87 -13.51
N SER A 321 14.01 -19.55 -12.58
CA SER A 321 15.46 -19.79 -12.63
C SER A 321 15.84 -20.95 -13.59
N THR A 322 14.87 -21.65 -14.16
CA THR A 322 15.13 -22.75 -15.10
C THR A 322 15.22 -22.25 -16.55
N PRO A 323 16.06 -22.88 -17.42
CA PRO A 323 16.17 -22.46 -18.82
C PRO A 323 14.85 -22.51 -19.62
N ASP A 324 13.98 -23.46 -19.29
CA ASP A 324 12.68 -23.69 -19.95
C ASP A 324 11.50 -23.15 -19.12
N ALA A 325 11.74 -22.06 -18.36
CA ALA A 325 10.71 -21.44 -17.54
C ALA A 325 9.47 -21.08 -18.37
N PRO A 326 8.27 -21.50 -17.93
CA PRO A 326 7.02 -21.27 -18.67
C PRO A 326 6.54 -19.83 -18.62
N PHE A 327 7.12 -19.01 -17.75
CA PHE A 327 6.82 -17.58 -17.61
C PHE A 327 8.07 -16.79 -17.17
N LEU A 328 8.01 -15.46 -17.35
CA LEU A 328 9.13 -14.56 -17.02
C LEU A 328 9.16 -14.17 -15.55
N GLY A 329 8.00 -14.14 -14.91
CA GLY A 329 7.84 -13.80 -13.51
C GLY A 329 6.42 -14.05 -13.04
N ALA A 330 6.28 -14.31 -11.74
CA ALA A 330 4.97 -14.42 -11.13
C ALA A 330 4.99 -13.91 -9.67
N SER A 331 3.82 -13.57 -9.17
CA SER A 331 3.62 -13.17 -7.77
C SER A 331 2.27 -13.65 -7.26
N PHE A 332 2.17 -13.84 -5.95
CA PHE A 332 0.91 -14.10 -5.26
C PHE A 332 0.93 -13.43 -3.88
N SER A 333 -0.17 -12.77 -3.53
CA SER A 333 -0.31 -12.10 -2.24
C SER A 333 -1.78 -11.97 -1.84
N VAL A 334 -2.02 -11.69 -0.57
CA VAL A 334 -3.34 -11.31 -0.05
C VAL A 334 -3.28 -9.85 0.34
N SER A 335 -4.08 -9.02 -0.32
CA SER A 335 -4.07 -7.57 -0.12
C SER A 335 -5.49 -6.99 -0.09
N ASN A 336 -5.58 -5.71 0.16
CA ASN A 336 -6.83 -4.97 0.13
C ASN A 336 -7.02 -4.39 -1.29
N LEU A 337 -8.13 -4.70 -1.92
CA LEU A 337 -8.53 -4.12 -3.22
C LEU A 337 -9.12 -2.71 -3.01
N CYS A 338 -9.96 -2.57 -2.01
CA CYS A 338 -10.48 -1.31 -1.48
C CYS A 338 -10.99 -1.56 -0.05
N SER A 339 -11.41 -0.52 0.67
CA SER A 339 -11.86 -0.66 2.07
C SER A 339 -13.05 -1.61 2.26
N SER A 340 -13.82 -1.88 1.22
CA SER A 340 -14.94 -2.83 1.25
C SER A 340 -14.63 -4.21 0.68
N CYS A 341 -13.39 -4.45 0.20
CA CYS A 341 -13.01 -5.71 -0.44
C CYS A 341 -11.51 -6.02 -0.26
N ASP A 342 -11.22 -7.18 0.33
CA ASP A 342 -9.89 -7.81 0.24
C ASP A 342 -9.85 -8.74 -0.98
N ALA A 343 -8.64 -9.09 -1.43
CA ALA A 343 -8.45 -10.09 -2.46
C ALA A 343 -7.17 -10.90 -2.25
N SER A 344 -7.25 -12.21 -2.56
CA SER A 344 -6.06 -12.97 -2.95
C SER A 344 -5.76 -12.62 -4.40
N MET A 345 -4.54 -12.20 -4.69
CA MET A 345 -4.16 -11.69 -6.02
C MET A 345 -2.90 -12.39 -6.51
N GLY A 346 -2.93 -12.82 -7.74
CA GLY A 346 -1.78 -13.40 -8.42
C GLY A 346 -1.59 -12.79 -9.80
N THR A 347 -0.33 -12.60 -10.19
CA THR A 347 0.02 -12.07 -11.51
C THR A 347 1.12 -12.93 -12.12
N VAL A 348 0.99 -13.25 -13.38
CA VAL A 348 2.01 -13.93 -14.19
C VAL A 348 2.35 -13.09 -15.43
N THR A 349 3.64 -12.88 -15.67
CA THR A 349 4.17 -12.16 -16.83
C THR A 349 4.91 -13.14 -17.74
N PHE A 350 4.71 -13.05 -19.05
CA PHE A 350 5.19 -14.03 -19.99
C PHE A 350 5.55 -13.41 -21.36
N LYS A 351 6.14 -14.23 -22.24
CA LYS A 351 6.45 -13.84 -23.62
C LYS A 351 5.20 -13.72 -24.47
N GLU A 352 5.18 -12.80 -25.42
CA GLU A 352 4.07 -12.65 -26.37
C GLU A 352 3.69 -14.00 -27.01
N GLY A 353 2.40 -14.30 -27.07
CA GLY A 353 1.86 -15.53 -27.66
C GLY A 353 1.89 -16.76 -26.73
N ASP A 354 2.42 -16.68 -25.52
CA ASP A 354 2.58 -17.84 -24.61
C ASP A 354 1.59 -17.82 -23.42
N ALA A 355 0.49 -17.09 -23.56
CA ALA A 355 -0.47 -16.82 -22.49
C ALA A 355 -1.04 -18.09 -21.86
N VAL A 356 -1.52 -19.04 -22.68
CA VAL A 356 -2.19 -20.27 -22.20
C VAL A 356 -1.21 -21.17 -21.45
N ASN A 357 0.00 -21.35 -21.95
CA ASN A 357 1.03 -22.16 -21.30
C ASN A 357 1.48 -21.54 -19.97
N ALA A 358 1.79 -20.25 -19.99
CA ALA A 358 2.22 -19.52 -18.80
C ALA A 358 1.14 -19.49 -17.71
N PHE A 359 -0.11 -19.22 -18.09
CA PHE A 359 -1.22 -19.20 -17.17
C PHE A 359 -1.54 -20.59 -16.60
N THR A 360 -1.43 -21.64 -17.43
CA THR A 360 -1.58 -23.02 -16.97
C THR A 360 -0.53 -23.37 -15.91
N ALA A 361 0.74 -23.09 -16.18
CA ALA A 361 1.83 -23.37 -15.24
C ALA A 361 1.67 -22.59 -13.92
N PHE A 362 1.30 -21.30 -14.01
CA PHE A 362 1.02 -20.45 -12.86
C PHE A 362 -0.14 -21.00 -12.01
N MET A 363 -1.28 -21.32 -12.63
CA MET A 363 -2.45 -21.84 -11.93
C MET A 363 -2.21 -23.23 -11.34
N LEU A 364 -1.40 -24.08 -11.98
CA LEU A 364 -0.99 -25.37 -11.40
C LEU A 364 -0.19 -25.17 -10.11
N GLU A 365 0.68 -24.17 -10.02
CA GLU A 365 1.43 -23.89 -8.79
C GLU A 365 0.52 -23.35 -7.68
N LEU A 366 -0.46 -22.51 -8.02
CA LEU A 366 -1.47 -22.08 -7.07
C LEU A 366 -2.36 -23.25 -6.59
N GLU A 367 -2.71 -24.17 -7.50
CA GLU A 367 -3.48 -25.36 -7.16
C GLU A 367 -2.68 -26.34 -6.28
N LYS A 368 -1.35 -26.44 -6.45
CA LYS A 368 -0.48 -27.17 -5.52
C LYS A 368 -0.52 -26.54 -4.12
N MET A 369 -0.41 -25.19 -4.03
CA MET A 369 -0.56 -24.50 -2.76
C MET A 369 -1.91 -24.81 -2.10
N LYS A 370 -3.01 -24.80 -2.86
CA LYS A 370 -4.36 -25.10 -2.37
C LYS A 370 -4.50 -26.53 -1.86
N ARG A 371 -4.02 -27.53 -2.63
CA ARG A 371 -4.23 -28.97 -2.32
C ARG A 371 -3.25 -29.51 -1.30
N PHE A 372 -2.00 -29.07 -1.33
CA PHE A 372 -0.92 -29.65 -0.54
C PHE A 372 -0.31 -28.69 0.47
N GLY A 373 -0.61 -27.38 0.36
CA GLY A 373 -0.09 -26.38 1.26
C GLY A 373 1.42 -26.14 1.09
N PHE A 374 2.12 -26.10 2.22
CA PHE A 374 3.53 -25.78 2.32
C PHE A 374 4.29 -26.86 3.07
N THR A 375 5.60 -27.04 2.77
CA THR A 375 6.49 -27.94 3.49
C THR A 375 7.05 -27.27 4.74
N GLU A 376 7.54 -28.05 5.70
CA GLU A 376 8.17 -27.52 6.92
C GLU A 376 9.43 -26.70 6.59
N GLY A 377 10.22 -27.11 5.56
CA GLY A 377 11.40 -26.37 5.13
C GLY A 377 11.06 -25.00 4.54
N GLU A 378 10.03 -24.90 3.70
CA GLU A 378 9.53 -23.62 3.18
C GLU A 378 9.08 -22.68 4.31
N VAL A 379 8.35 -23.24 5.28
CA VAL A 379 7.87 -22.47 6.44
C VAL A 379 9.03 -22.01 7.32
N GLN A 380 10.03 -22.84 7.54
CA GLN A 380 11.20 -22.48 8.35
C GLN A 380 12.02 -21.36 7.69
N ARG A 381 12.28 -21.44 6.38
CA ARG A 381 12.98 -20.38 5.64
C ARG A 381 12.20 -19.05 5.66
N ALA A 382 10.90 -19.12 5.44
CA ALA A 382 10.03 -17.92 5.50
C ALA A 382 10.03 -17.31 6.91
N LYS A 383 9.98 -18.15 7.97
CA LYS A 383 10.08 -17.73 9.37
C LYS A 383 11.37 -16.96 9.64
N GLU A 384 12.50 -17.50 9.24
CA GLU A 384 13.80 -16.86 9.45
C GLU A 384 13.86 -15.48 8.76
N ASN A 385 13.38 -15.39 7.52
CA ASN A 385 13.32 -14.13 6.78
C ASN A 385 12.39 -13.10 7.43
N ILE A 386 11.21 -13.54 7.90
CA ILE A 386 10.23 -12.66 8.55
C ILE A 386 10.77 -12.15 9.89
N VAL A 387 11.27 -13.04 10.75
CA VAL A 387 11.85 -12.66 12.06
C VAL A 387 13.03 -11.71 11.87
N LYS A 388 13.96 -12.03 10.95
CA LYS A 388 15.09 -11.17 10.62
C LYS A 388 14.68 -9.77 10.17
N ARG A 389 13.58 -9.64 9.44
CA ARG A 389 13.04 -8.33 9.05
C ARG A 389 12.57 -7.51 10.25
N PHE A 390 11.91 -8.12 11.23
CA PHE A 390 11.51 -7.43 12.46
C PHE A 390 12.73 -7.10 13.34
N GLU A 391 13.73 -7.98 13.41
CA GLU A 391 15.01 -7.71 14.09
C GLU A 391 15.70 -6.47 13.50
N GLN A 392 15.86 -6.42 12.18
CA GLN A 392 16.44 -5.27 11.49
C GLN A 392 15.64 -3.98 11.74
N SER A 393 14.32 -4.08 11.80
CA SER A 393 13.43 -2.94 12.11
C SER A 393 13.64 -2.45 13.54
N ALA A 394 13.82 -3.35 14.51
CA ALA A 394 14.10 -3.01 15.91
C ALA A 394 15.51 -2.42 16.06
N GLU A 395 16.52 -3.03 15.45
CA GLU A 395 17.90 -2.52 15.44
C GLU A 395 18.00 -1.10 14.84
N ALA A 396 17.25 -0.84 13.76
CA ALA A 396 17.20 0.46 13.12
C ALA A 396 16.37 1.51 13.87
N ALA A 397 15.64 1.14 14.94
CA ALA A 397 14.71 2.03 15.64
C ALA A 397 15.34 3.37 16.06
N ALA A 398 16.58 3.32 16.60
CA ALA A 398 17.30 4.50 17.03
C ALA A 398 17.79 5.40 15.87
N THR A 399 17.75 4.94 14.64
CA THR A 399 18.19 5.68 13.44
C THR A 399 17.05 6.07 12.50
N ARG A 400 15.80 5.69 12.81
CA ARG A 400 14.63 6.03 12.01
C ARG A 400 14.50 7.53 11.79
N THR A 401 14.26 7.90 10.55
CA THR A 401 14.01 9.30 10.17
C THR A 401 12.61 9.76 10.54
N ASN A 402 12.38 11.07 10.59
CA ASN A 402 11.07 11.64 10.88
C ASN A 402 9.98 11.09 9.94
N GLY A 403 10.26 11.03 8.64
CA GLY A 403 9.32 10.54 7.63
C GLY A 403 8.90 9.06 7.80
N GLU A 404 9.78 8.21 8.36
CA GLU A 404 9.48 6.78 8.56
C GLU A 404 8.42 6.55 9.65
N PHE A 405 8.19 7.51 10.55
CA PHE A 405 7.13 7.43 11.54
C PHE A 405 5.76 7.91 11.02
N VAL A 406 5.71 8.68 9.94
CA VAL A 406 4.46 9.27 9.43
C VAL A 406 3.50 8.21 8.91
N ARG A 407 3.97 7.30 8.06
CA ARG A 407 3.12 6.30 7.41
C ARG A 407 2.37 5.37 8.38
N PRO A 408 2.97 4.83 9.45
CA PRO A 408 2.25 4.04 10.44
C PRO A 408 1.12 4.83 11.13
N LEU A 409 1.33 6.11 11.45
CA LEU A 409 0.34 6.98 12.07
C LEU A 409 -0.83 7.28 11.11
N MET A 410 -0.54 7.57 9.85
CA MET A 410 -1.58 7.74 8.84
C MET A 410 -2.39 6.46 8.61
N ASN A 411 -1.73 5.30 8.57
CA ASN A 411 -2.41 4.01 8.43
C ASN A 411 -3.29 3.70 9.65
N ASN A 412 -2.90 4.12 10.84
CA ASN A 412 -3.75 4.04 12.02
C ASN A 412 -5.03 4.85 11.82
N PHE A 413 -4.92 6.08 11.37
CA PHE A 413 -6.09 6.92 11.09
C PHE A 413 -7.00 6.30 10.02
N TYR A 414 -6.45 5.95 8.86
CA TYR A 414 -7.25 5.43 7.74
C TYR A 414 -7.85 4.04 8.02
N LYS A 415 -7.06 3.13 8.61
CA LYS A 415 -7.36 1.70 8.68
C LYS A 415 -7.38 1.14 10.10
N ASN A 416 -7.13 1.96 11.12
CA ASN A 416 -7.00 1.52 12.51
C ASN A 416 -5.91 0.44 12.72
N THR A 417 -4.84 0.43 11.91
CA THR A 417 -3.70 -0.46 12.12
C THR A 417 -2.86 0.00 13.30
N PRO A 418 -2.21 -0.90 14.06
CA PRO A 418 -1.37 -0.51 15.19
C PRO A 418 -0.14 0.28 14.72
N TYR A 419 0.37 1.14 15.60
CA TYR A 419 1.68 1.81 15.49
C TYR A 419 2.49 1.52 16.77
N MET A 420 3.02 0.33 16.84
CA MET A 420 3.77 -0.16 17.99
C MET A 420 5.24 0.30 17.95
N GLU A 421 5.89 0.26 19.12
CA GLU A 421 7.34 0.32 19.15
C GLU A 421 7.94 -0.89 18.43
N PRO A 422 9.04 -0.72 17.66
CA PRO A 422 9.65 -1.81 16.90
C PRO A 422 10.06 -3.01 17.72
N GLU A 423 10.49 -2.80 18.96
CA GLU A 423 10.82 -3.86 19.92
C GLU A 423 9.59 -4.69 20.30
N THR A 424 8.45 -4.02 20.51
CA THR A 424 7.17 -4.69 20.78
C THR A 424 6.68 -5.48 19.58
N GLU A 425 6.81 -4.91 18.37
CA GLU A 425 6.50 -5.62 17.12
C GLU A 425 7.34 -6.89 16.97
N LEU A 426 8.66 -6.80 17.24
CA LEU A 426 9.58 -7.94 17.18
C LEU A 426 9.18 -9.04 18.15
N GLN A 427 8.92 -8.70 19.42
CA GLN A 427 8.54 -9.68 20.44
C GLN A 427 7.24 -10.41 20.06
N LEU A 428 6.22 -9.68 19.59
CA LEU A 428 4.97 -10.25 19.11
C LEU A 428 5.18 -11.12 17.87
N ALA A 429 5.97 -10.64 16.91
CA ALA A 429 6.26 -11.40 15.70
C ALA A 429 6.99 -12.71 16.01
N GLN A 430 8.00 -12.70 16.89
CA GLN A 430 8.70 -13.91 17.35
C GLN A 430 7.75 -14.89 18.02
N MET A 431 6.88 -14.40 18.93
CA MET A 431 5.88 -15.22 19.61
C MET A 431 4.93 -15.88 18.60
N ILE A 432 4.36 -15.13 17.67
CA ILE A 432 3.45 -15.64 16.64
C ILE A 432 4.17 -16.63 15.72
N CYS A 433 5.36 -16.27 15.21
CA CYS A 433 6.15 -17.12 14.34
C CYS A 433 6.58 -18.44 14.99
N SER A 434 6.72 -18.48 16.33
CA SER A 434 7.03 -19.72 17.06
C SER A 434 5.90 -20.76 17.00
N GLN A 435 4.67 -20.34 16.72
CA GLN A 435 3.47 -21.17 16.71
C GLN A 435 2.99 -21.53 15.31
N ILE A 436 3.48 -20.82 14.29
CA ILE A 436 3.14 -21.09 12.89
C ILE A 436 3.97 -22.30 12.42
N ASN A 437 3.29 -23.31 11.87
CA ASN A 437 3.86 -24.50 11.25
C ASN A 437 3.19 -24.77 9.89
N ALA A 438 3.70 -25.75 9.14
CA ALA A 438 3.19 -26.07 7.82
C ALA A 438 1.70 -26.46 7.84
N GLY A 439 1.24 -27.17 8.87
CA GLY A 439 -0.16 -27.57 9.01
C GLY A 439 -1.10 -26.36 9.09
N VAL A 440 -0.76 -25.37 9.92
CA VAL A 440 -1.53 -24.12 10.07
C VAL A 440 -1.57 -23.34 8.75
N LEU A 441 -0.41 -23.12 8.14
CA LEU A 441 -0.32 -22.36 6.89
C LEU A 441 -1.03 -23.07 5.73
N SER A 442 -0.96 -24.40 5.65
CA SER A 442 -1.64 -25.18 4.62
C SER A 442 -3.16 -25.09 4.73
N GLN A 443 -3.70 -25.07 5.95
CA GLN A 443 -5.14 -24.84 6.15
C GLN A 443 -5.57 -23.43 5.70
N VAL A 444 -4.75 -22.42 5.93
CA VAL A 444 -5.00 -21.06 5.43
C VAL A 444 -4.90 -21.03 3.90
N ALA A 445 -3.85 -21.59 3.32
CA ALA A 445 -3.61 -21.62 1.89
C ALA A 445 -4.78 -22.23 1.11
N ALA A 446 -5.38 -23.31 1.64
CA ALA A 446 -6.55 -23.95 1.05
C ALA A 446 -7.80 -23.04 0.96
N GLN A 447 -7.83 -21.92 1.68
CA GLN A 447 -8.95 -20.98 1.71
C GLN A 447 -8.69 -19.70 0.90
N LEU A 448 -7.48 -19.53 0.35
CA LEU A 448 -7.11 -18.31 -0.38
C LEU A 448 -7.62 -18.29 -1.82
N ILE A 449 -7.85 -19.47 -2.40
CA ILE A 449 -8.32 -19.66 -3.78
C ILE A 449 -9.56 -20.57 -3.77
N TYR A 450 -10.59 -20.14 -4.45
CA TYR A 450 -11.88 -20.85 -4.53
C TYR A 450 -12.55 -20.65 -5.88
N ASP A 451 -13.64 -21.34 -6.17
CA ASP A 451 -14.26 -21.35 -7.50
C ASP A 451 -15.10 -20.08 -7.77
N GLU A 452 -15.54 -19.39 -6.73
CA GLU A 452 -16.39 -18.18 -6.78
C GLU A 452 -15.54 -16.90 -6.64
N ASN A 453 -16.13 -15.74 -6.95
CA ASN A 453 -15.53 -14.42 -6.75
C ASN A 453 -14.20 -14.21 -7.49
N MET A 454 -13.99 -14.92 -8.57
CA MET A 454 -12.79 -14.85 -9.38
C MET A 454 -12.92 -13.78 -10.46
N VAL A 455 -11.88 -12.96 -10.63
CA VAL A 455 -11.71 -12.03 -11.75
C VAL A 455 -10.37 -12.34 -12.39
N ILE A 456 -10.35 -12.44 -13.73
CA ILE A 456 -9.13 -12.73 -14.51
C ILE A 456 -9.00 -11.67 -15.58
N LEU A 457 -7.85 -10.97 -15.60
CA LEU A 457 -7.56 -9.94 -16.59
C LEU A 457 -6.29 -10.30 -17.36
N TYR A 458 -6.42 -10.50 -18.64
CA TYR A 458 -5.30 -10.48 -19.56
C TYR A 458 -5.00 -9.04 -19.96
N ASN A 459 -3.74 -8.65 -19.87
CA ASN A 459 -3.21 -7.39 -20.38
C ASN A 459 -2.11 -7.71 -21.40
N GLY A 460 -2.25 -7.22 -22.61
CA GLY A 460 -1.29 -7.51 -23.65
C GLY A 460 -1.23 -6.49 -24.78
N PRO A 461 -0.18 -6.57 -25.63
CA PRO A 461 -0.04 -5.66 -26.75
C PRO A 461 -1.07 -5.93 -27.85
N GLU A 462 -1.50 -4.86 -28.51
CA GLU A 462 -2.29 -4.93 -29.73
C GLU A 462 -1.35 -4.85 -30.94
N LYS A 463 -0.97 -6.00 -31.48
CA LYS A 463 0.01 -6.15 -32.57
C LYS A 463 -0.54 -6.97 -33.73
N ALA A 464 -0.25 -6.56 -34.96
CA ALA A 464 -0.56 -7.35 -36.14
C ALA A 464 0.15 -8.71 -36.10
N GLY A 465 -0.63 -9.79 -36.22
CA GLY A 465 -0.13 -11.19 -36.21
C GLY A 465 0.06 -11.78 -34.83
N LEU A 466 -0.12 -11.05 -33.74
CA LEU A 466 -0.18 -11.58 -32.39
C LEU A 466 -1.60 -12.07 -32.11
N VAL A 467 -1.72 -13.31 -31.64
CA VAL A 467 -2.99 -13.86 -31.18
C VAL A 467 -3.03 -13.78 -29.67
N ASN A 468 -3.93 -12.94 -29.16
CA ASN A 468 -4.20 -12.86 -27.72
C ASN A 468 -5.12 -14.02 -27.31
N PRO A 469 -5.09 -14.46 -26.04
CA PRO A 469 -5.97 -15.53 -25.58
C PRO A 469 -7.43 -15.09 -25.64
N THR A 470 -8.31 -16.05 -25.83
CA THR A 470 -9.76 -15.86 -25.72
C THR A 470 -10.24 -16.18 -24.31
N GLU A 471 -11.42 -15.69 -23.94
CA GLU A 471 -12.08 -16.06 -22.66
C GLU A 471 -12.27 -17.57 -22.57
N GLN A 472 -12.60 -18.25 -23.69
CA GLN A 472 -12.79 -19.69 -23.74
C GLN A 472 -11.49 -20.45 -23.42
N GLU A 473 -10.35 -20.03 -23.95
CA GLU A 473 -9.05 -20.64 -23.64
C GLU A 473 -8.66 -20.45 -22.17
N ILE A 474 -8.96 -19.30 -21.58
CA ILE A 474 -8.76 -19.07 -20.15
C ILE A 474 -9.64 -20.01 -19.29
N LEU A 475 -10.91 -20.20 -19.66
CA LEU A 475 -11.82 -21.17 -19.00
C LEU A 475 -11.33 -22.60 -19.13
N GLU A 476 -10.79 -22.99 -20.30
CA GLU A 476 -10.22 -24.32 -20.52
C GLU A 476 -8.98 -24.57 -19.66
N VAL A 477 -8.14 -23.53 -19.41
CA VAL A 477 -7.03 -23.62 -18.45
C VAL A 477 -7.56 -23.93 -17.06
N LEU A 478 -8.58 -23.20 -16.58
CA LEU A 478 -9.16 -23.43 -15.25
C LEU A 478 -9.71 -24.87 -15.11
N ALA A 479 -10.42 -25.35 -16.15
CA ALA A 479 -10.95 -26.70 -16.15
C ALA A 479 -9.84 -27.77 -16.15
N THR A 480 -8.77 -27.56 -16.91
CA THR A 480 -7.59 -28.44 -16.98
C THR A 480 -6.88 -28.50 -15.62
N VAL A 481 -6.61 -27.35 -15.00
CA VAL A 481 -5.94 -27.25 -13.70
C VAL A 481 -6.74 -27.95 -12.60
N LYS A 482 -8.07 -27.78 -12.62
CA LYS A 482 -8.97 -28.39 -11.62
C LYS A 482 -8.91 -29.92 -11.60
N THR A 483 -8.65 -30.55 -12.76
CA THR A 483 -8.60 -32.01 -12.89
C THR A 483 -7.17 -32.56 -13.00
N ALA A 484 -6.17 -31.71 -13.03
CA ALA A 484 -4.78 -32.11 -13.21
C ALA A 484 -4.28 -33.04 -12.08
N GLU A 485 -3.56 -34.08 -12.46
CA GLU A 485 -2.78 -34.88 -11.52
C GLU A 485 -1.49 -34.13 -11.17
N ILE A 486 -1.45 -33.55 -9.98
CA ILE A 486 -0.30 -32.81 -9.47
C ILE A 486 0.25 -33.47 -8.22
N LYS A 487 1.54 -33.27 -7.97
CA LYS A 487 2.23 -33.77 -6.78
C LYS A 487 2.58 -32.62 -5.86
N ALA A 488 2.61 -32.89 -4.56
CA ALA A 488 3.15 -31.96 -3.57
C ALA A 488 4.60 -31.62 -3.90
N ASN A 489 5.03 -30.42 -3.52
CA ASN A 489 6.44 -30.07 -3.59
C ASN A 489 7.25 -30.98 -2.67
N ALA A 490 8.38 -31.48 -3.16
CA ALA A 490 9.31 -32.25 -2.33
C ALA A 490 10.09 -31.31 -1.42
N GLU A 491 10.41 -31.77 -0.24
CA GLU A 491 11.29 -31.03 0.65
C GLU A 491 12.73 -31.22 0.18
N GLU A 492 13.32 -30.21 -0.40
CA GLU A 492 14.74 -30.20 -0.77
C GLU A 492 15.55 -29.58 0.38
N SER A 493 15.88 -30.39 1.38
CA SER A 493 16.89 -29.97 2.36
C SER A 493 18.26 -30.46 1.92
N LEU A 494 19.08 -29.58 1.39
CA LEU A 494 20.51 -29.83 1.23
C LEU A 494 21.15 -29.75 2.63
N ASN A 495 21.15 -30.86 3.35
CA ASN A 495 21.82 -31.00 4.64
C ASN A 495 23.34 -31.15 4.50
N GLU A 496 23.87 -31.05 3.30
CA GLU A 496 25.30 -31.11 3.06
C GLU A 496 25.90 -29.71 3.16
N PRO A 497 27.03 -29.56 3.85
CA PRO A 497 27.73 -28.28 3.89
C PRO A 497 28.16 -27.88 2.49
N LEU A 498 28.01 -26.62 2.14
CA LEU A 498 28.38 -26.04 0.83
C LEU A 498 29.84 -26.39 0.41
N ILE A 499 30.69 -26.70 1.37
CA ILE A 499 32.06 -27.13 1.21
C ILE A 499 32.28 -28.39 2.03
N SER A 500 32.46 -29.51 1.36
CA SER A 500 32.65 -30.84 1.98
C SER A 500 34.03 -31.05 2.64
N GLY A 501 34.86 -30.05 2.72
CA GLY A 501 36.23 -30.15 3.28
C GLY A 501 36.57 -29.05 4.29
N LYS A 502 37.52 -29.32 5.16
CA LYS A 502 38.04 -28.31 6.08
C LYS A 502 38.82 -27.26 5.30
N LEU A 503 38.29 -26.06 5.21
CA LEU A 503 38.98 -24.93 4.59
C LEU A 503 40.28 -24.67 5.32
N LYS A 504 41.41 -24.73 4.58
CA LYS A 504 42.72 -24.29 5.08
C LYS A 504 42.85 -22.80 4.82
N GLY A 505 42.83 -22.01 5.89
CA GLY A 505 43.12 -20.59 5.80
C GLY A 505 44.50 -20.35 5.16
N SER A 506 44.61 -19.32 4.34
CA SER A 506 45.92 -18.88 3.80
C SER A 506 46.59 -17.93 4.78
N LYS A 507 47.90 -18.03 4.91
CA LYS A 507 48.65 -17.13 5.80
C LYS A 507 48.78 -15.75 5.16
N VAL A 508 48.64 -14.70 5.96
CA VAL A 508 49.02 -13.34 5.56
C VAL A 508 50.54 -13.29 5.36
N ILE A 509 51.00 -12.88 4.18
CA ILE A 509 52.41 -12.76 3.84
C ILE A 509 52.86 -11.30 3.70
N LYS A 510 51.92 -10.38 3.55
CA LYS A 510 52.17 -8.94 3.54
C LYS A 510 50.96 -8.24 4.19
N GLU A 511 51.27 -7.25 5.01
CA GLU A 511 50.30 -6.34 5.61
C GLU A 511 50.77 -4.91 5.33
N GLN A 512 49.89 -4.06 4.84
CA GLN A 512 50.17 -2.65 4.62
C GLN A 512 48.90 -1.82 4.89
N GLU A 513 49.14 -0.57 5.31
CA GLU A 513 48.02 0.37 5.48
C GLU A 513 47.64 0.98 4.11
N SER A 514 46.38 0.99 3.80
CA SER A 514 45.80 1.58 2.61
C SER A 514 45.66 3.09 2.78
N ILE A 515 45.57 3.84 1.69
CA ILE A 515 45.32 5.29 1.68
C ILE A 515 43.96 5.67 2.31
N TYR A 516 43.07 4.71 2.54
CA TYR A 516 41.78 4.89 3.19
C TYR A 516 41.77 4.47 4.67
N GLY A 517 42.95 4.22 5.28
CA GLY A 517 43.04 3.77 6.67
C GLY A 517 42.61 2.32 6.90
N ALA A 518 42.44 1.53 5.83
CA ALA A 518 42.18 0.10 5.91
C ALA A 518 43.46 -0.70 5.88
N THR A 519 43.51 -1.86 6.54
CA THR A 519 44.63 -2.79 6.48
C THR A 519 44.47 -3.71 5.27
N GLU A 520 45.38 -3.64 4.32
CA GLU A 520 45.48 -4.56 3.18
C GLU A 520 46.33 -5.77 3.53
N TRP A 521 45.76 -6.96 3.40
CA TRP A 521 46.49 -8.22 3.54
C TRP A 521 46.72 -8.88 2.19
N THR A 522 47.93 -9.26 1.92
CA THR A 522 48.23 -10.18 0.82
C THR A 522 48.34 -11.58 1.40
N LEU A 523 47.52 -12.50 0.91
CA LEU A 523 47.53 -13.88 1.37
C LEU A 523 48.48 -14.73 0.53
N LYS A 524 49.03 -15.81 1.12
CA LYS A 524 49.97 -16.72 0.43
C LYS A 524 49.40 -17.36 -0.83
N ASN A 525 48.06 -17.45 -0.96
CA ASN A 525 47.38 -17.97 -2.15
C ASN A 525 47.11 -16.92 -3.24
N GLY A 526 47.62 -15.70 -3.08
CA GLY A 526 47.53 -14.64 -4.09
C GLY A 526 46.32 -13.70 -3.98
N VAL A 527 45.47 -13.86 -2.95
CA VAL A 527 44.37 -12.95 -2.66
C VAL A 527 44.87 -11.78 -1.84
#